data_29e738eb0cedd5809c6ced9e2991a392
#
_entry.id   29e738eb0cedd5809c6ced9e2991a392
#
_cell.length_a   1.000
_cell.length_b   1.000
_cell.length_c   1.000
_cell.angle_alpha   90.00
_cell.angle_beta   90.00
_cell.angle_gamma   90.00
#
_symmetry.space_group_name_H-M   'P 1'
#
loop_
_entity.id
_entity.type
_entity.pdbx_description
1 polymer ?
#
loop_
_entity_poly.entity_id
_entity_poly.type
_entity_poly.pdbx_seq_one_letter_code
_entity_poly.pdbx_strand_id
1 'polypeptide(L)'
;MFNDLFCLSDPRVHTISVGAARPSDLDLHLQALELLDHAPQLLSPIEQRLQQGLKERLGEAWMQSWQQGLPSWQDTPGEINLPVLLWLHTLLQGWDLESFAQARYGLLGNGSHWFPGRNANRFEAGPKETDAVCEAQLLEVLAASPWQQQIPGILRQMKARLGQTSVKRLGA
;
A
#
# COMPACT_ATOMS: atom_id res chain seq x y z
N MET A 1 0.39 -19.59 4.01
CA MET A 1 0.03 -20.49 2.88
C MET A 1 -0.26 -19.75 1.57
N PHE A 2 -1.33 -18.91 1.46
CA PHE A 2 -1.65 -18.25 0.17
C PHE A 2 -0.46 -17.50 -0.44
N ASN A 3 0.19 -16.62 0.33
CA ASN A 3 1.31 -15.83 -0.16
C ASN A 3 2.51 -16.69 -0.60
N ASP A 4 2.75 -17.80 0.11
CA ASP A 4 3.86 -18.70 -0.22
C ASP A 4 3.60 -19.40 -1.56
N LEU A 5 2.38 -19.93 -1.72
CA LEU A 5 1.94 -20.54 -2.99
C LEU A 5 1.98 -19.52 -4.12
N PHE A 6 1.45 -18.31 -3.90
CA PHE A 6 1.43 -17.25 -4.89
C PHE A 6 2.85 -16.88 -5.35
N CYS A 7 3.77 -16.69 -4.41
CA CYS A 7 5.15 -16.35 -4.76
C CYS A 7 5.87 -17.51 -5.45
N LEU A 8 5.77 -18.72 -4.90
CA LEU A 8 6.51 -19.89 -5.39
C LEU A 8 5.93 -20.50 -6.67
N SER A 9 4.70 -20.16 -7.04
CA SER A 9 4.11 -20.57 -8.34
C SER A 9 4.69 -19.80 -9.53
N ASP A 10 5.34 -18.65 -9.30
CA ASP A 10 6.07 -17.95 -10.36
C ASP A 10 7.43 -18.65 -10.60
N PRO A 11 7.70 -19.16 -11.82
CA PRO A 11 8.92 -19.92 -12.11
C PRO A 11 10.21 -19.12 -11.98
N ARG A 12 10.11 -17.79 -11.83
CA ARG A 12 11.24 -16.90 -11.60
C ARG A 12 11.61 -16.78 -10.11
N VAL A 13 10.72 -17.24 -9.23
CA VAL A 13 10.91 -17.20 -7.77
C VAL A 13 11.37 -18.57 -7.29
N HIS A 14 12.65 -18.71 -6.95
CA HIS A 14 13.23 -19.98 -6.51
C HIS A 14 13.22 -20.16 -5.00
N THR A 15 13.10 -19.05 -4.24
CA THR A 15 13.14 -19.08 -2.77
C THR A 15 12.41 -17.86 -2.21
N ILE A 16 11.84 -18.02 -1.03
CA ILE A 16 11.25 -16.94 -0.25
C ILE A 16 11.85 -16.94 1.16
N SER A 17 12.00 -15.76 1.75
CA SER A 17 12.37 -15.61 3.15
C SER A 17 11.10 -15.50 3.98
N VAL A 18 10.96 -16.39 4.95
CA VAL A 18 9.81 -16.41 5.84
C VAL A 18 10.22 -16.09 7.27
N GLY A 19 9.39 -15.33 7.98
CA GLY A 19 9.58 -15.05 9.40
C GLY A 19 8.70 -15.97 10.24
N ALA A 20 9.24 -16.45 11.35
CA ALA A 20 8.50 -17.24 12.32
C ALA A 20 8.76 -16.69 13.73
N ALA A 21 7.71 -16.45 14.50
CA ALA A 21 7.81 -16.09 15.90
C ALA A 21 7.88 -17.35 16.80
N ARG A 22 7.33 -18.45 16.32
CA ARG A 22 7.30 -19.77 17.00
C ARG A 22 7.65 -20.85 15.99
N PRO A 23 8.24 -21.99 16.43
CA PRO A 23 8.54 -23.10 15.52
C PRO A 23 7.32 -23.61 14.73
N SER A 24 6.13 -23.64 15.34
CA SER A 24 4.87 -24.04 14.68
C SER A 24 4.42 -23.10 13.54
N ASP A 25 4.94 -21.90 13.47
CA ASP A 25 4.62 -20.98 12.37
C ASP A 25 5.19 -21.51 11.03
N LEU A 26 6.25 -22.34 11.10
CA LEU A 26 6.86 -22.97 9.93
C LEU A 26 5.97 -24.10 9.34
N ASP A 27 5.08 -24.71 10.13
CA ASP A 27 4.24 -25.82 9.68
C ASP A 27 3.35 -25.39 8.48
N LEU A 28 2.82 -24.16 8.51
CA LEU A 28 2.01 -23.63 7.41
C LEU A 28 2.81 -23.39 6.13
N HIS A 29 4.10 -23.05 6.27
CA HIS A 29 4.99 -22.89 5.11
C HIS A 29 5.33 -24.25 4.50
N LEU A 30 5.56 -25.28 5.31
CA LEU A 30 5.78 -26.66 4.83
C LEU A 30 4.55 -27.20 4.12
N GLN A 31 3.35 -27.01 4.68
CA GLN A 31 2.09 -27.39 4.02
C GLN A 31 1.91 -26.68 2.67
N ALA A 32 2.36 -25.42 2.55
CA ALA A 32 2.31 -24.72 1.28
C ALA A 32 3.16 -25.41 0.21
N LEU A 33 4.34 -25.92 0.57
CA LEU A 33 5.20 -26.67 -0.38
C LEU A 33 4.55 -27.95 -0.87
N GLU A 34 3.82 -28.67 0.01
CA GLU A 34 3.09 -29.88 -0.38
C GLU A 34 1.95 -29.60 -1.38
N LEU A 35 1.43 -28.37 -1.37
CA LEU A 35 0.33 -27.95 -2.25
C LEU A 35 0.81 -27.26 -3.55
N LEU A 36 2.12 -27.12 -3.75
CA LEU A 36 2.67 -26.30 -4.84
C LEU A 36 2.22 -26.79 -6.23
N ASP A 37 2.16 -28.10 -6.45
CA ASP A 37 1.68 -28.68 -7.72
C ASP A 37 0.21 -28.36 -8.01
N HIS A 38 -0.56 -27.99 -6.99
CA HIS A 38 -1.97 -27.62 -7.07
C HIS A 38 -2.19 -26.10 -6.98
N ALA A 39 -1.10 -25.31 -6.93
CA ALA A 39 -1.18 -23.86 -6.73
C ALA A 39 -2.11 -23.15 -7.72
N PRO A 40 -2.10 -23.41 -9.04
CA PRO A 40 -2.98 -22.73 -9.97
C PRO A 40 -4.47 -22.92 -9.65
N GLN A 41 -4.86 -24.14 -9.28
CA GLN A 41 -6.26 -24.47 -8.94
C GLN A 41 -6.71 -23.82 -7.62
N LEU A 42 -5.79 -23.70 -6.68
CA LEU A 42 -6.06 -23.10 -5.35
C LEU A 42 -6.05 -21.57 -5.38
N LEU A 43 -5.13 -20.99 -6.16
CA LEU A 43 -4.93 -19.53 -6.21
C LEU A 43 -5.99 -18.83 -7.06
N SER A 44 -6.31 -19.37 -8.24
CA SER A 44 -7.18 -18.71 -9.21
C SER A 44 -8.54 -18.25 -8.64
N PRO A 45 -9.29 -19.07 -7.87
CA PRO A 45 -10.55 -18.63 -7.28
C PRO A 45 -10.37 -17.53 -6.22
N ILE A 46 -9.24 -17.52 -5.53
CA ILE A 46 -8.94 -16.50 -4.50
C ILE A 46 -8.60 -15.17 -5.20
N GLU A 47 -7.72 -15.22 -6.19
CA GLU A 47 -7.33 -14.04 -6.97
C GLU A 47 -8.54 -13.40 -7.67
N GLN A 48 -9.41 -14.20 -8.27
CA GLN A 48 -10.64 -13.72 -8.90
C GLN A 48 -11.53 -12.97 -7.89
N ARG A 49 -11.72 -13.51 -6.68
CA ARG A 49 -12.49 -12.85 -5.63
C ARG A 49 -11.84 -11.54 -5.16
N LEU A 50 -10.51 -11.52 -5.03
CA LEU A 50 -9.77 -10.32 -4.64
C LEU A 50 -9.89 -9.23 -5.72
N GLN A 51 -9.74 -9.59 -6.99
CA GLN A 51 -9.89 -8.67 -8.11
C GLN A 51 -11.32 -8.17 -8.25
N GLN A 52 -12.30 -9.05 -8.10
CA GLN A 52 -13.70 -8.67 -8.14
C GLN A 52 -14.05 -7.67 -7.03
N GLY A 53 -13.57 -7.91 -5.81
CA GLY A 53 -13.75 -6.99 -4.68
C GLY A 53 -13.14 -5.60 -4.93
N LEU A 54 -11.96 -5.53 -5.55
CA LEU A 54 -11.35 -4.26 -5.96
C LEU A 54 -12.21 -3.55 -7.01
N LYS A 55 -12.65 -4.29 -8.03
CA LYS A 55 -13.47 -3.75 -9.12
C LYS A 55 -14.80 -3.18 -8.61
N GLU A 56 -15.46 -3.86 -7.69
CA GLU A 56 -16.73 -3.44 -7.10
C GLU A 56 -16.59 -2.17 -6.25
N ARG A 57 -15.49 -2.03 -5.51
CA ARG A 57 -15.29 -0.93 -4.57
C ARG A 57 -14.61 0.30 -5.17
N LEU A 58 -13.66 0.09 -6.08
CA LEU A 58 -12.83 1.16 -6.65
C LEU A 58 -13.14 1.46 -8.11
N GLY A 59 -13.80 0.52 -8.80
CA GLY A 59 -14.08 0.63 -10.23
C GLY A 59 -12.92 0.18 -11.10
N GLU A 60 -13.27 -0.24 -12.32
CA GLU A 60 -12.30 -0.77 -13.28
C GLU A 60 -11.28 0.28 -13.76
N ALA A 61 -11.74 1.52 -13.92
CA ALA A 61 -10.88 2.62 -14.33
C ALA A 61 -9.72 2.86 -13.34
N TRP A 62 -10.02 2.82 -12.04
CA TRP A 62 -9.00 2.91 -11.00
C TRP A 62 -7.99 1.77 -11.11
N MET A 63 -8.46 0.53 -11.19
CA MET A 63 -7.58 -0.64 -11.25
C MET A 63 -6.62 -0.60 -12.42
N GLN A 64 -7.05 -0.06 -13.56
CA GLN A 64 -6.25 -0.01 -14.78
C GLN A 64 -5.27 1.17 -14.83
N SER A 65 -5.51 2.23 -14.07
CA SER A 65 -4.81 3.48 -14.31
C SER A 65 -4.35 4.27 -13.07
N TRP A 66 -4.57 3.78 -11.86
CA TRP A 66 -4.21 4.56 -10.66
C TRP A 66 -2.72 4.90 -10.55
N GLN A 67 -1.85 4.11 -11.18
CA GLN A 67 -0.40 4.34 -11.20
C GLN A 67 0.06 5.25 -12.34
N GLN A 68 -0.80 5.52 -13.33
CA GLN A 68 -0.40 6.23 -14.53
C GLN A 68 -0.11 7.71 -14.23
N GLY A 69 1.02 8.18 -14.77
CA GLY A 69 1.40 9.59 -14.68
C GLY A 69 1.76 10.06 -13.27
N LEU A 70 2.03 9.16 -12.33
CA LEU A 70 2.52 9.54 -11.02
C LEU A 70 4.01 9.90 -11.08
N PRO A 71 4.43 11.00 -10.42
CA PRO A 71 5.84 11.34 -10.28
C PRO A 71 6.56 10.36 -9.36
N SER A 72 7.88 10.31 -9.45
CA SER A 72 8.69 9.67 -8.42
C SER A 72 8.53 10.43 -7.10
N TRP A 73 8.76 9.76 -5.97
CA TRP A 73 8.60 10.43 -4.68
C TRP A 73 9.62 11.57 -4.48
N GLN A 74 10.79 11.49 -5.10
CA GLN A 74 11.81 12.54 -5.07
C GLN A 74 11.38 13.81 -5.80
N ASP A 75 10.55 13.66 -6.84
CA ASP A 75 10.06 14.75 -7.65
C ASP A 75 8.73 15.33 -7.15
N THR A 76 8.22 14.77 -6.04
CA THR A 76 6.97 15.23 -5.43
C THR A 76 7.25 16.29 -4.35
N PRO A 77 6.49 17.39 -4.29
CA PRO A 77 6.60 18.36 -3.21
C PRO A 77 6.54 17.70 -1.83
N GLY A 78 7.47 18.06 -0.94
CA GLY A 78 7.59 17.47 0.39
C GLY A 78 8.01 16.00 0.40
N GLU A 79 8.53 15.50 -0.73
CA GLU A 79 8.92 14.08 -0.91
C GLU A 79 7.78 13.11 -0.56
N ILE A 80 6.54 13.48 -0.89
CA ILE A 80 5.35 12.67 -0.63
C ILE A 80 5.34 11.49 -1.59
N ASN A 81 5.41 10.26 -1.06
CA ASN A 81 5.39 9.06 -1.89
C ASN A 81 3.97 8.70 -2.34
N LEU A 82 3.52 9.35 -3.42
CA LEU A 82 2.18 9.14 -3.99
C LEU A 82 1.94 7.68 -4.42
N PRO A 83 2.87 6.99 -5.12
CA PRO A 83 2.67 5.58 -5.47
C PRO A 83 2.36 4.70 -4.27
N VAL A 84 3.10 4.83 -3.17
CA VAL A 84 2.86 4.03 -1.96
C VAL A 84 1.55 4.43 -1.28
N LEU A 85 1.22 5.72 -1.23
CA LEU A 85 -0.03 6.18 -0.63
C LEU A 85 -1.26 5.69 -1.39
N LEU A 86 -1.24 5.77 -2.73
CA LEU A 86 -2.36 5.28 -3.54
C LEU A 86 -2.45 3.75 -3.52
N TRP A 87 -1.33 3.05 -3.42
CA TRP A 87 -1.33 1.61 -3.16
C TRP A 87 -1.99 1.29 -1.81
N LEU A 88 -1.61 1.98 -0.71
CA LEU A 88 -2.25 1.80 0.59
C LEU A 88 -3.75 2.14 0.56
N HIS A 89 -4.12 3.21 -0.15
CA HIS A 89 -5.52 3.54 -0.38
C HIS A 89 -6.27 2.40 -1.07
N THR A 90 -5.68 1.81 -2.11
CA THR A 90 -6.26 0.68 -2.85
C THR A 90 -6.46 -0.53 -1.94
N LEU A 91 -5.48 -0.89 -1.12
CA LEU A 91 -5.60 -1.99 -0.15
C LEU A 91 -6.66 -1.72 0.91
N LEU A 92 -6.71 -0.48 1.41
CA LEU A 92 -7.63 -0.06 2.44
C LEU A 92 -9.08 -0.05 1.94
N GLN A 93 -9.33 0.51 0.77
CA GLN A 93 -10.67 0.60 0.20
C GLN A 93 -11.13 -0.73 -0.39
N GLY A 94 -10.23 -1.46 -1.04
CA GLY A 94 -10.57 -2.69 -1.73
C GLY A 94 -10.74 -3.90 -0.82
N TRP A 95 -9.91 -4.01 0.22
CA TRP A 95 -9.86 -5.21 1.06
C TRP A 95 -9.93 -4.93 2.56
N ASP A 96 -10.26 -3.71 2.98
CA ASP A 96 -10.38 -3.29 4.38
C ASP A 96 -9.10 -3.58 5.23
N LEU A 97 -7.91 -3.49 4.62
CA LEU A 97 -6.64 -3.77 5.29
C LEU A 97 -6.20 -2.61 6.19
N GLU A 98 -7.05 -2.20 7.11
CA GLU A 98 -6.83 -1.02 7.96
C GLU A 98 -5.59 -1.13 8.85
N SER A 99 -5.43 -2.22 9.57
CA SER A 99 -4.29 -2.42 10.46
C SER A 99 -2.96 -2.42 9.70
N PHE A 100 -2.94 -3.02 8.51
CA PHE A 100 -1.78 -2.99 7.64
C PHE A 100 -1.48 -1.56 7.13
N ALA A 101 -2.52 -0.85 6.67
CA ALA A 101 -2.38 0.51 6.18
C ALA A 101 -1.90 1.47 7.29
N GLN A 102 -2.43 1.35 8.52
CA GLN A 102 -2.00 2.11 9.68
C GLN A 102 -0.52 1.86 10.01
N ALA A 103 -0.13 0.59 10.09
CA ALA A 103 1.25 0.22 10.37
C ALA A 103 2.20 0.75 9.29
N ARG A 104 1.84 0.58 8.01
CA ARG A 104 2.68 1.02 6.90
C ARG A 104 2.71 2.54 6.76
N TYR A 105 1.62 3.24 7.04
CA TYR A 105 1.57 4.70 7.01
C TYR A 105 2.39 5.32 8.13
N GLY A 106 2.24 4.84 9.36
CA GLY A 106 2.78 5.48 10.57
C GLY A 106 4.04 4.85 11.15
N LEU A 107 4.44 3.65 10.68
CA LEU A 107 5.54 2.91 11.28
C LEU A 107 6.85 3.69 11.16
N LEU A 108 7.54 3.81 12.30
CA LEU A 108 8.85 4.43 12.45
C LEU A 108 8.89 5.95 12.29
N GLY A 109 7.90 6.63 11.75
CA GLY A 109 7.85 8.09 11.64
C GLY A 109 9.06 8.73 10.94
N ASN A 110 9.80 7.96 10.13
CA ASN A 110 11.07 8.41 9.57
C ASN A 110 10.95 9.02 8.17
N GLY A 111 9.73 9.15 7.64
CA GLY A 111 9.50 9.75 6.34
C GLY A 111 10.20 9.02 5.19
N SER A 112 10.48 7.72 5.35
CA SER A 112 11.07 6.95 4.26
C SER A 112 10.03 6.70 3.16
N HIS A 113 10.52 6.35 1.97
CA HIS A 113 9.66 6.02 0.85
C HIS A 113 8.71 4.84 1.11
N TRP A 114 9.02 3.95 2.07
CA TRP A 114 8.16 2.82 2.43
C TRP A 114 7.16 3.12 3.56
N PHE A 115 7.39 4.19 4.33
CA PHE A 115 6.56 4.64 5.46
C PHE A 115 6.18 6.10 5.25
N PRO A 116 5.22 6.38 4.36
CA PRO A 116 5.05 7.70 3.77
C PRO A 116 4.37 8.72 4.69
N GLY A 117 3.83 8.32 5.85
CA GLY A 117 2.93 9.14 6.64
C GLY A 117 3.53 10.45 7.12
N ARG A 118 4.81 10.47 7.53
CA ARG A 118 5.47 11.71 7.93
C ARG A 118 5.47 12.76 6.82
N ASN A 119 5.85 12.35 5.61
CA ASN A 119 5.88 13.26 4.47
C ASN A 119 4.45 13.58 3.98
N ALA A 120 3.57 12.58 3.95
CA ALA A 120 2.16 12.78 3.60
C ALA A 120 1.45 13.78 4.53
N ASN A 121 1.82 13.82 5.81
CA ASN A 121 1.24 14.75 6.79
C ASN A 121 1.62 16.22 6.53
N ARG A 122 2.64 16.48 5.69
CA ARG A 122 2.98 17.83 5.21
C ARG A 122 1.94 18.40 4.26
N PHE A 123 1.18 17.53 3.59
CA PHE A 123 0.10 17.98 2.72
C PHE A 123 -0.96 18.71 3.55
N GLU A 124 -1.18 19.98 3.22
CA GLU A 124 -2.07 20.89 3.97
C GLU A 124 -1.80 20.87 5.48
N ALA A 125 -0.54 20.85 5.85
CA ALA A 125 -0.16 21.00 7.25
C ALA A 125 -0.47 22.43 7.76
N GLY A 126 -0.71 22.54 9.06
CA GLY A 126 -1.04 23.85 9.67
C GLY A 126 0.13 24.84 9.60
N PRO A 127 -0.11 26.11 9.93
CA PRO A 127 0.83 27.23 9.74
C PRO A 127 2.13 27.13 10.58
N LYS A 128 2.22 26.15 11.47
CA LYS A 128 3.44 25.85 12.23
C LYS A 128 4.44 24.97 11.47
N GLU A 129 4.00 24.34 10.39
CA GLU A 129 4.84 23.47 9.57
C GLU A 129 5.45 24.31 8.44
N THR A 130 6.77 24.50 8.49
CA THR A 130 7.51 25.30 7.52
C THR A 130 7.56 24.68 6.13
N ASP A 131 7.39 23.35 6.06
CA ASP A 131 7.49 22.55 4.84
C ASP A 131 6.11 22.05 4.37
N ALA A 132 5.05 22.79 4.67
CA ALA A 132 3.70 22.46 4.26
C ALA A 132 3.57 22.46 2.73
N VAL A 133 2.93 21.44 2.18
CA VAL A 133 2.65 21.29 0.76
C VAL A 133 1.21 21.69 0.49
N CYS A 134 1.00 22.63 -0.40
CA CYS A 134 -0.36 23.03 -0.80
C CYS A 134 -0.88 22.19 -1.97
N GLU A 135 -2.21 22.21 -2.15
CA GLU A 135 -2.86 21.47 -3.23
C GLU A 135 -2.38 21.88 -4.62
N ALA A 136 -2.13 23.17 -4.85
CA ALA A 136 -1.67 23.67 -6.15
C ALA A 136 -0.32 23.06 -6.57
N GLN A 137 0.64 22.97 -5.64
CA GLN A 137 1.93 22.34 -5.89
C GLN A 137 1.77 20.83 -6.23
N LEU A 138 0.84 20.15 -5.55
CA LEU A 138 0.58 18.74 -5.81
C LEU A 138 -0.07 18.53 -7.17
N LEU A 139 -1.07 19.36 -7.53
CA LEU A 139 -1.74 19.28 -8.83
C LEU A 139 -0.80 19.52 -10.01
N GLU A 140 0.19 20.39 -9.84
CA GLU A 140 1.18 20.67 -10.88
C GLU A 140 1.98 19.42 -11.27
N VAL A 141 2.48 18.65 -10.28
CA VAL A 141 3.26 17.43 -10.53
C VAL A 141 2.39 16.24 -10.95
N LEU A 142 1.08 16.32 -10.75
CA LEU A 142 0.10 15.30 -11.13
C LEU A 142 -0.52 15.52 -12.51
N ALA A 143 -0.05 16.51 -13.29
CA ALA A 143 -0.67 16.88 -14.57
C ALA A 143 -0.81 15.71 -15.57
N ALA A 144 0.06 14.70 -15.50
CA ALA A 144 0.02 13.52 -16.35
C ALA A 144 -0.89 12.39 -15.80
N SER A 145 -1.40 12.50 -14.57
CA SER A 145 -2.24 11.48 -13.96
C SER A 145 -3.71 11.65 -14.34
N PRO A 146 -4.42 10.59 -14.75
CA PRO A 146 -5.87 10.65 -14.95
C PRO A 146 -6.64 10.91 -13.65
N TRP A 147 -5.99 10.78 -12.51
CA TRP A 147 -6.55 10.94 -11.16
C TRP A 147 -6.10 12.24 -10.48
N GLN A 148 -5.50 13.17 -11.23
CA GLN A 148 -4.99 14.44 -10.74
C GLN A 148 -5.93 15.13 -9.74
N GLN A 149 -7.21 15.26 -10.10
CA GLN A 149 -8.20 15.98 -9.29
C GLN A 149 -8.67 15.20 -8.04
N GLN A 150 -8.58 13.88 -8.06
CA GLN A 150 -9.04 13.02 -6.97
C GLN A 150 -7.95 12.77 -5.90
N ILE A 151 -6.69 12.75 -6.30
CA ILE A 151 -5.56 12.44 -5.41
C ILE A 151 -5.49 13.34 -4.19
N PRO A 152 -5.67 14.67 -4.26
CA PRO A 152 -5.69 15.52 -3.06
C PRO A 152 -6.75 15.10 -2.04
N GLY A 153 -7.95 14.75 -2.50
CA GLY A 153 -9.02 14.22 -1.66
C GLY A 153 -8.63 12.90 -0.99
N ILE A 154 -7.98 11.99 -1.72
CA ILE A 154 -7.47 10.73 -1.19
C ILE A 154 -6.44 10.99 -0.07
N LEU A 155 -5.50 11.90 -0.27
CA LEU A 155 -4.49 12.23 0.73
C LEU A 155 -5.12 12.79 2.01
N ARG A 156 -6.15 13.65 1.91
CA ARG A 156 -6.90 14.15 3.08
C ARG A 156 -7.56 13.01 3.84
N GLN A 157 -8.21 12.08 3.14
CA GLN A 157 -8.84 10.90 3.74
C GLN A 157 -7.81 10.00 4.43
N MET A 158 -6.69 9.72 3.78
CA MET A 158 -5.60 8.91 4.33
C MET A 158 -5.02 9.56 5.59
N LYS A 159 -4.74 10.87 5.55
CA LYS A 159 -4.25 11.64 6.69
C LYS A 159 -5.24 11.63 7.85
N ALA A 160 -6.52 11.85 7.60
CA ALA A 160 -7.55 11.84 8.63
C ALA A 160 -7.71 10.47 9.28
N ARG A 161 -7.66 9.38 8.48
CA ARG A 161 -7.88 8.01 8.94
C ARG A 161 -6.64 7.38 9.58
N LEU A 162 -5.46 7.64 9.04
CA LEU A 162 -4.22 6.95 9.41
C LEU A 162 -3.22 7.87 10.15
N GLY A 163 -3.29 9.19 9.94
CA GLY A 163 -2.28 10.14 10.39
C GLY A 163 -2.23 10.37 11.90
N GLN A 164 -3.27 9.98 12.64
CA GLN A 164 -3.36 10.18 14.09
C GLN A 164 -2.92 8.97 14.90
N THR A 165 -2.63 7.85 14.24
CA THR A 165 -2.29 6.61 14.92
C THR A 165 -0.78 6.55 15.16
N SER A 166 -0.32 6.85 16.38
CA SER A 166 1.02 6.46 16.79
C SER A 166 1.04 4.95 16.95
N VAL A 167 1.54 4.24 15.97
CA VAL A 167 1.79 2.80 16.12
C VAL A 167 2.93 2.65 17.11
N LYS A 168 2.59 2.26 18.35
CA LYS A 168 3.61 1.80 19.30
C LYS A 168 4.38 0.67 18.63
N ARG A 169 5.72 0.74 18.63
CA ARG A 169 6.55 -0.40 18.26
C ARG A 169 5.98 -1.62 18.94
N LEU A 170 5.69 -2.65 18.17
CA LEU A 170 5.48 -3.98 18.73
C LEU A 170 6.73 -4.25 19.56
N GLY A 171 6.55 -4.35 20.87
CA GLY A 171 7.64 -4.46 21.82
C GLY A 171 8.55 -5.61 21.44
N ALA A 172 9.84 -5.38 21.57
CA ALA A 172 10.84 -6.42 21.52
C ALA A 172 10.63 -7.43 22.65
#